data_887e76e3aab328c663322ad053bea3dd
#
_entry.id   887e76e3aab328c663322ad053bea3dd
#
_cell.length_a   1.000
_cell.length_b   1.000
_cell.length_c   1.000
_cell.angle_alpha   90.00
_cell.angle_beta   90.00
_cell.angle_gamma   90.00
#
_symmetry.space_group_name_H-M   'P 1'
#
loop_
_entity.id
_entity.type
_entity.pdbx_description
1 polymer ?
#
loop_
_entity_poly.entity_id
_entity_poly.type
_entity_poly.pdbx_seq_one_letter_code
_entity_poly.pdbx_strand_id
1 'polypeptide(L)'
;MAFAFQKNIDPETSFAIWKIEESAEELYAQLQLDEREQAYLDKLKHDKRYLHWLGTRVLLRKMINTTDYIDCKVDEHGKPYLVNFPHHISLSHSYDYAAVMISEKKLVGIDIELIKNKIERIANKFMSQEELDFIDPKFPIEHLYVCWCAKEAVYKLQGRSTISFKDHIRLLPFSYQESGSLQAELVAHGINWPFEIHFQKFENYMLAYVSTEEDLYAK
;
A
#
# COMPACT_ATOMS: atom_id res chain seq x y z
N MET A 1 -22.86 1.04 2.37
CA MET A 1 -21.53 0.65 1.91
C MET A 1 -20.84 -0.21 2.95
N ALA A 2 -20.45 -1.43 2.59
CA ALA A 2 -19.70 -2.33 3.47
C ALA A 2 -18.26 -2.45 2.96
N PHE A 3 -17.29 -2.65 3.84
CA PHE A 3 -15.95 -3.01 3.42
C PHE A 3 -16.01 -4.34 2.64
N ALA A 4 -15.27 -4.45 1.53
CA ALA A 4 -15.12 -5.71 0.82
C ALA A 4 -14.31 -6.70 1.68
N PHE A 5 -13.36 -6.17 2.45
CA PHE A 5 -12.58 -6.92 3.42
C PHE A 5 -12.02 -5.98 4.50
N GLN A 6 -11.96 -6.45 5.75
CA GLN A 6 -11.32 -5.74 6.85
C GLN A 6 -10.59 -6.74 7.75
N LYS A 7 -9.42 -6.36 8.25
CA LYS A 7 -8.63 -7.14 9.18
C LYS A 7 -8.02 -6.25 10.26
N ASN A 8 -8.23 -6.63 11.51
CA ASN A 8 -7.45 -6.12 12.64
C ASN A 8 -6.21 -7.00 12.79
N ILE A 9 -5.04 -6.40 12.74
CA ILE A 9 -3.74 -7.07 12.93
C ILE A 9 -3.45 -7.15 14.42
N ASP A 10 -3.69 -6.04 15.11
CA ASP A 10 -3.63 -5.89 16.55
C ASP A 10 -4.64 -4.80 16.99
N PRO A 11 -4.76 -4.48 18.30
CA PRO A 11 -5.73 -3.48 18.76
C PRO A 11 -5.58 -2.07 18.16
N GLU A 12 -4.39 -1.72 17.69
CA GLU A 12 -4.06 -0.37 17.20
C GLU A 12 -3.77 -0.33 15.70
N THR A 13 -3.69 -1.50 15.06
CA THR A 13 -3.31 -1.65 13.64
C THR A 13 -4.38 -2.42 12.87
N SER A 14 -4.91 -1.82 11.83
CA SER A 14 -5.91 -2.46 10.97
C SER A 14 -5.77 -2.00 9.51
N PHE A 15 -6.33 -2.80 8.61
CA PHE A 15 -6.52 -2.37 7.23
C PHE A 15 -7.91 -2.76 6.72
N ALA A 16 -8.35 -2.06 5.68
CA ALA A 16 -9.55 -2.40 4.95
C ALA A 16 -9.35 -2.25 3.44
N ILE A 17 -10.13 -3.05 2.70
CA ILE A 17 -10.25 -3.00 1.25
C ILE A 17 -11.70 -2.61 0.93
N TRP A 18 -11.86 -1.70 0.00
CA TRP A 18 -13.16 -1.25 -0.47
C TRP A 18 -13.23 -1.32 -1.98
N LYS A 19 -14.29 -1.93 -2.51
CA LYS A 19 -14.64 -1.88 -3.91
C LYS A 19 -15.34 -0.56 -4.20
N ILE A 20 -14.76 0.22 -5.09
CA ILE A 20 -15.29 1.53 -5.48
C ILE A 20 -16.38 1.29 -6.52
N GLU A 21 -17.64 1.30 -6.09
CA GLU A 21 -18.83 1.17 -6.95
C GLU A 21 -19.60 2.49 -7.04
N GLU A 22 -19.20 3.47 -6.21
CA GLU A 22 -19.81 4.78 -6.14
C GLU A 22 -19.32 5.70 -7.24
N SER A 23 -20.16 6.65 -7.64
CA SER A 23 -19.75 7.74 -8.50
C SER A 23 -18.79 8.71 -7.80
N ALA A 24 -18.08 9.50 -8.58
CA ALA A 24 -17.18 10.52 -8.04
C ALA A 24 -17.93 11.57 -7.20
N GLU A 25 -19.15 11.93 -7.60
CA GLU A 25 -20.01 12.86 -6.89
C GLU A 25 -20.42 12.32 -5.52
N GLU A 26 -20.78 11.04 -5.45
CA GLU A 26 -21.16 10.37 -4.19
C GLU A 26 -19.98 10.25 -3.22
N LEU A 27 -18.78 9.99 -3.73
CA LEU A 27 -17.56 9.96 -2.92
C LEU A 27 -17.17 11.35 -2.44
N TYR A 28 -17.21 12.34 -3.35
CA TYR A 28 -16.90 13.73 -3.03
C TYR A 28 -17.80 14.29 -1.93
N ALA A 29 -19.10 14.01 -1.98
CA ALA A 29 -20.08 14.46 -0.99
C ALA A 29 -19.82 13.91 0.44
N GLN A 30 -18.98 12.88 0.60
CA GLN A 30 -18.62 12.29 1.88
C GLN A 30 -17.35 12.92 2.48
N LEU A 31 -16.67 13.81 1.75
CA LEU A 31 -15.41 14.42 2.17
C LEU A 31 -15.61 15.91 2.51
N GLN A 32 -14.81 16.35 3.45
CA GLN A 32 -14.56 17.78 3.68
C GLN A 32 -13.17 18.04 3.08
N LEU A 33 -13.08 18.99 2.16
CA LEU A 33 -11.84 19.28 1.43
C LEU A 33 -11.45 20.74 1.65
N ASP A 34 -10.16 20.97 1.87
CA ASP A 34 -9.59 22.31 1.89
C ASP A 34 -9.30 22.82 0.45
N GLU A 35 -8.88 24.09 0.34
CA GLU A 35 -8.57 24.70 -0.96
C GLU A 35 -7.43 24.00 -1.70
N ARG A 36 -6.44 23.46 -0.99
CA ARG A 36 -5.30 22.74 -1.56
C ARG A 36 -5.75 21.41 -2.16
N GLU A 37 -6.57 20.65 -1.43
CA GLU A 37 -7.11 19.36 -1.89
C GLU A 37 -8.06 19.56 -3.07
N GLN A 38 -8.89 20.62 -3.02
CA GLN A 38 -9.74 21.00 -4.13
C GLN A 38 -8.94 21.34 -5.38
N ALA A 39 -7.90 22.16 -5.26
CA ALA A 39 -7.03 22.52 -6.37
C ALA A 39 -6.24 21.31 -6.93
N TYR A 40 -5.93 20.32 -6.08
CA TYR A 40 -5.34 19.06 -6.53
C TYR A 40 -6.33 18.22 -7.32
N LEU A 41 -7.55 18.06 -6.83
CA LEU A 41 -8.62 17.33 -7.51
C LEU A 41 -8.99 17.95 -8.86
N ASP A 42 -9.01 19.28 -8.94
CA ASP A 42 -9.28 19.98 -10.20
C ASP A 42 -8.27 19.64 -11.31
N LYS A 43 -7.00 19.36 -10.93
CA LYS A 43 -5.97 18.89 -11.86
C LYS A 43 -6.16 17.43 -12.29
N LEU A 44 -6.87 16.64 -11.49
CA LEU A 44 -7.16 15.24 -11.77
C LEU A 44 -8.48 15.01 -12.50
N LYS A 45 -9.30 16.05 -12.72
CA LYS A 45 -10.55 15.94 -13.47
C LYS A 45 -10.29 15.21 -14.79
N HIS A 46 -11.09 14.18 -15.09
CA HIS A 46 -10.97 13.29 -16.25
C HIS A 46 -9.85 12.24 -16.20
N ASP A 47 -9.08 12.14 -15.10
CA ASP A 47 -8.13 11.06 -14.87
C ASP A 47 -8.76 9.99 -13.96
N LYS A 48 -8.46 8.71 -14.21
CA LYS A 48 -8.86 7.60 -13.31
C LYS A 48 -8.38 7.80 -11.87
N ARG A 49 -7.28 8.52 -11.70
CA ARG A 49 -6.74 8.88 -10.39
C ARG A 49 -7.68 9.73 -9.54
N TYR A 50 -8.60 10.47 -10.16
CA TYR A 50 -9.62 11.26 -9.46
C TYR A 50 -10.49 10.36 -8.56
N LEU A 51 -11.05 9.30 -9.14
CA LEU A 51 -11.90 8.35 -8.42
C LEU A 51 -11.12 7.59 -7.34
N HIS A 52 -9.89 7.16 -7.65
CA HIS A 52 -9.03 6.47 -6.69
C HIS A 52 -8.66 7.36 -5.51
N TRP A 53 -8.35 8.62 -5.76
CA TRP A 53 -8.04 9.59 -4.70
C TRP A 53 -9.23 9.76 -3.77
N LEU A 54 -10.44 9.99 -4.30
CA LEU A 54 -11.65 10.10 -3.51
C LEU A 54 -11.93 8.81 -2.72
N GLY A 55 -11.87 7.66 -3.37
CA GLY A 55 -12.12 6.36 -2.74
C GLY A 55 -11.18 6.08 -1.57
N THR A 56 -9.88 6.33 -1.72
CA THR A 56 -8.91 6.14 -0.63
C THR A 56 -9.16 7.10 0.53
N ARG A 57 -9.57 8.34 0.29
CA ARG A 57 -9.87 9.33 1.33
C ARG A 57 -11.17 9.00 2.08
N VAL A 58 -12.21 8.56 1.37
CA VAL A 58 -13.45 8.11 2.01
C VAL A 58 -13.20 6.85 2.84
N LEU A 59 -12.40 5.90 2.33
CA LEU A 59 -12.04 4.70 3.08
C LEU A 59 -11.25 5.05 4.35
N LEU A 60 -10.26 5.95 4.25
CA LEU A 60 -9.49 6.44 5.41
C LEU A 60 -10.41 7.06 6.47
N ARG A 61 -11.34 7.92 6.07
CA ARG A 61 -12.31 8.54 6.95
C ARG A 61 -13.16 7.52 7.70
N LYS A 62 -13.59 6.47 7.00
CA LYS A 62 -14.36 5.36 7.61
C LYS A 62 -13.54 4.55 8.60
N MET A 63 -12.27 4.31 8.31
CA MET A 63 -11.39 3.55 9.20
C MET A 63 -11.04 4.33 10.47
N ILE A 64 -10.80 5.63 10.38
CA ILE A 64 -10.60 6.50 11.55
C ILE A 64 -11.91 6.70 12.31
N ASN A 65 -13.05 6.44 11.67
CA ASN A 65 -14.39 6.59 12.23
C ASN A 65 -14.67 8.01 12.75
N THR A 66 -14.38 9.02 11.94
CA THR A 66 -14.55 10.43 12.27
C THR A 66 -15.46 11.17 11.31
N THR A 67 -16.13 12.21 11.83
CA THR A 67 -16.84 13.22 11.03
C THR A 67 -16.03 14.49 10.85
N ASP A 68 -14.88 14.61 11.53
CA ASP A 68 -14.02 15.78 11.44
C ASP A 68 -13.24 15.81 10.12
N TYR A 69 -12.77 16.99 9.76
CA TYR A 69 -11.85 17.14 8.63
C TYR A 69 -10.56 16.36 8.89
N ILE A 70 -10.09 15.61 7.88
CA ILE A 70 -8.82 14.90 7.94
C ILE A 70 -7.79 15.67 7.11
N ASP A 71 -6.85 16.35 7.78
CA ASP A 71 -5.73 17.03 7.12
C ASP A 71 -4.65 15.99 6.74
N CYS A 72 -4.80 15.45 5.54
CA CYS A 72 -3.83 14.50 4.98
C CYS A 72 -2.90 15.21 4.01
N LYS A 73 -1.63 15.31 4.38
CA LYS A 73 -0.56 15.90 3.57
C LYS A 73 0.36 14.83 3.00
N VAL A 74 1.23 15.23 2.11
CA VAL A 74 2.35 14.41 1.64
C VAL A 74 3.65 15.10 2.03
N ASP A 75 4.64 14.31 2.43
CA ASP A 75 5.97 14.82 2.75
C ASP A 75 6.80 15.11 1.46
N GLU A 76 8.03 15.50 1.61
CA GLU A 76 8.96 15.78 0.51
C GLU A 76 9.29 14.57 -0.37
N HIS A 77 9.01 13.36 0.14
CA HIS A 77 9.21 12.10 -0.58
C HIS A 77 7.92 11.54 -1.19
N GLY A 78 6.77 12.21 -0.96
CA GLY A 78 5.46 11.80 -1.46
C GLY A 78 4.71 10.84 -0.53
N LYS A 79 5.21 10.55 0.69
CA LYS A 79 4.51 9.71 1.65
C LYS A 79 3.36 10.48 2.29
N PRO A 80 2.12 9.94 2.30
CA PRO A 80 1.01 10.56 2.98
C PRO A 80 1.15 10.45 4.51
N TYR A 81 0.77 11.51 5.21
CA TYR A 81 0.70 11.56 6.67
C TYR A 81 -0.47 12.43 7.13
N LEU A 82 -0.94 12.19 8.35
CA LEU A 82 -2.01 12.96 8.98
C LEU A 82 -1.44 14.04 9.90
N VAL A 83 -2.01 15.25 9.82
CA VAL A 83 -1.59 16.38 10.67
C VAL A 83 -2.37 16.41 11.98
N ASN A 84 -3.65 16.06 11.94
CA ASN A 84 -4.60 16.21 13.03
C ASN A 84 -5.10 14.89 13.64
N PHE A 85 -4.54 13.75 13.23
CA PHE A 85 -4.80 12.43 13.82
C PHE A 85 -3.48 11.71 14.09
N PRO A 86 -3.37 10.89 15.16
CA PRO A 86 -2.10 10.26 15.55
C PRO A 86 -1.67 9.08 14.66
N HIS A 87 -2.52 8.69 13.71
CA HIS A 87 -2.30 7.46 12.95
C HIS A 87 -1.21 7.60 11.89
N HIS A 88 -0.32 6.64 11.82
CA HIS A 88 0.44 6.32 10.61
C HIS A 88 -0.50 5.69 9.60
N ILE A 89 -0.35 6.04 8.33
CA ILE A 89 -1.23 5.59 7.27
C ILE A 89 -0.45 5.06 6.06
N SER A 90 -1.04 4.10 5.36
CA SER A 90 -0.61 3.70 4.03
C SER A 90 -1.82 3.50 3.13
N LEU A 91 -1.72 4.01 1.90
CA LEU A 91 -2.81 4.04 0.94
C LEU A 91 -2.39 3.30 -0.32
N SER A 92 -3.29 2.52 -0.88
CA SER A 92 -3.11 1.89 -2.19
C SER A 92 -4.43 1.81 -2.95
N HIS A 93 -4.36 1.68 -4.24
CA HIS A 93 -5.50 1.46 -5.11
C HIS A 93 -5.07 0.75 -6.38
N SER A 94 -5.93 -0.09 -6.90
CA SER A 94 -5.74 -0.70 -8.21
C SER A 94 -7.10 -1.00 -8.82
N TYR A 95 -7.36 -0.45 -10.03
CA TYR A 95 -8.64 -0.60 -10.74
C TYR A 95 -9.86 -0.22 -9.89
N ASP A 96 -10.63 -1.23 -9.44
CA ASP A 96 -11.90 -1.02 -8.74
C ASP A 96 -11.75 -1.00 -7.22
N TYR A 97 -10.52 -1.21 -6.70
CA TYR A 97 -10.30 -1.31 -5.27
C TYR A 97 -9.41 -0.21 -4.71
N ALA A 98 -9.78 0.26 -3.53
CA ALA A 98 -8.96 1.03 -2.62
C ALA A 98 -8.57 0.15 -1.42
N ALA A 99 -7.35 0.32 -0.92
CA ALA A 99 -6.86 -0.29 0.31
C ALA A 99 -6.23 0.79 1.19
N VAL A 100 -6.55 0.75 2.47
CA VAL A 100 -6.01 1.66 3.48
C VAL A 100 -5.59 0.85 4.70
N MET A 101 -4.41 1.15 5.22
CA MET A 101 -3.90 0.62 6.49
C MET A 101 -3.60 1.78 7.43
N ILE A 102 -3.99 1.63 8.68
CA ILE A 102 -3.77 2.62 9.75
C ILE A 102 -3.16 1.96 10.98
N SER A 103 -2.35 2.69 11.72
CA SER A 103 -1.85 2.32 13.04
C SER A 103 -1.56 3.54 13.90
N GLU A 104 -1.86 3.48 15.20
CA GLU A 104 -1.51 4.56 16.13
C GLU A 104 -0.03 4.54 16.54
N LYS A 105 0.65 3.39 16.45
CA LYS A 105 2.02 3.22 16.95
C LYS A 105 3.03 2.77 15.93
N LYS A 106 2.58 2.01 14.92
CA LYS A 106 3.48 1.34 13.96
C LYS A 106 3.56 2.11 12.65
N LEU A 107 4.74 2.17 12.06
CA LEU A 107 4.85 2.46 10.64
C LEU A 107 4.14 1.36 9.87
N VAL A 108 3.42 1.73 8.81
CA VAL A 108 2.59 0.80 8.03
C VAL A 108 2.83 0.95 6.53
N GLY A 109 2.71 -0.16 5.83
CA GLY A 109 2.75 -0.21 4.37
C GLY A 109 1.75 -1.22 3.84
N ILE A 110 0.96 -0.84 2.84
CA ILE A 110 0.00 -1.70 2.16
C ILE A 110 0.03 -1.47 0.66
N ASP A 111 -0.07 -2.55 -0.10
CA ASP A 111 -0.23 -2.48 -1.54
C ASP A 111 -1.26 -3.50 -2.03
N ILE A 112 -2.06 -3.10 -3.01
CA ILE A 112 -3.04 -3.95 -3.71
C ILE A 112 -2.90 -3.76 -5.21
N GLU A 113 -2.83 -4.87 -5.96
CA GLU A 113 -2.66 -4.83 -7.41
C GLU A 113 -3.52 -5.86 -8.14
N LEU A 114 -4.15 -5.45 -9.22
CA LEU A 114 -4.85 -6.36 -10.13
C LEU A 114 -3.85 -7.25 -10.87
N ILE A 115 -3.99 -8.57 -10.72
CA ILE A 115 -3.11 -9.57 -11.33
C ILE A 115 -3.28 -9.56 -12.86
N LYS A 116 -2.18 -9.34 -13.59
CA LYS A 116 -2.13 -9.28 -15.05
C LYS A 116 -0.81 -9.83 -15.60
N ASN A 117 -0.82 -10.44 -16.77
CA ASN A 117 0.39 -10.99 -17.39
C ASN A 117 1.50 -9.97 -17.68
N LYS A 118 1.17 -8.66 -17.67
CA LYS A 118 2.17 -7.60 -17.93
C LYS A 118 3.32 -7.57 -16.93
N ILE A 119 3.17 -8.15 -15.73
CA ILE A 119 4.18 -8.13 -14.66
C ILE A 119 5.50 -8.78 -15.11
N GLU A 120 5.44 -9.84 -15.90
CA GLU A 120 6.63 -10.53 -16.41
C GLU A 120 7.56 -9.60 -17.21
N ARG A 121 6.99 -8.65 -17.95
CA ARG A 121 7.75 -7.70 -18.78
C ARG A 121 8.57 -6.71 -17.97
N ILE A 122 8.20 -6.51 -16.73
CA ILE A 122 8.85 -5.56 -15.82
C ILE A 122 9.57 -6.23 -14.66
N ALA A 123 9.50 -7.56 -14.54
CA ALA A 123 10.10 -8.32 -13.42
C ALA A 123 11.57 -7.93 -13.20
N ASN A 124 12.39 -7.89 -14.24
CA ASN A 124 13.80 -7.51 -14.17
C ASN A 124 14.06 -6.07 -13.68
N LYS A 125 13.04 -5.20 -13.63
CA LYS A 125 13.17 -3.83 -13.13
C LYS A 125 13.12 -3.74 -11.61
N PHE A 126 12.45 -4.70 -10.96
CA PHE A 126 12.25 -4.69 -9.51
C PHE A 126 12.78 -5.94 -8.80
N MET A 127 13.10 -7.02 -9.52
CA MET A 127 13.66 -8.27 -9.00
C MET A 127 15.16 -8.38 -9.31
N SER A 128 15.93 -8.89 -8.36
CA SER A 128 17.28 -9.37 -8.60
C SER A 128 17.27 -10.73 -9.33
N GLN A 129 18.42 -11.19 -9.81
CA GLN A 129 18.49 -12.53 -10.42
C GLN A 129 18.20 -13.62 -9.38
N GLU A 130 18.74 -13.50 -8.17
CA GLU A 130 18.49 -14.44 -7.07
C GLU A 130 17.00 -14.55 -6.72
N GLU A 131 16.27 -13.44 -6.78
CA GLU A 131 14.83 -13.42 -6.56
C GLU A 131 14.04 -14.05 -7.72
N LEU A 132 14.48 -13.86 -8.96
CA LEU A 132 13.87 -14.51 -10.12
C LEU A 132 14.05 -16.04 -10.10
N ASP A 133 15.13 -16.53 -9.52
CA ASP A 133 15.47 -17.96 -9.47
C ASP A 133 14.52 -18.76 -8.56
N PHE A 134 13.84 -18.11 -7.59
CA PHE A 134 12.86 -18.80 -6.73
C PHE A 134 11.39 -18.65 -7.21
N ILE A 135 11.13 -17.97 -8.32
CA ILE A 135 9.76 -17.83 -8.83
C ILE A 135 9.20 -19.20 -9.24
N ASP A 136 8.02 -19.53 -8.68
CA ASP A 136 7.35 -20.80 -8.96
C ASP A 136 6.93 -20.89 -10.44
N PRO A 137 7.43 -21.86 -11.21
CA PRO A 137 7.10 -21.98 -12.63
C PRO A 137 5.65 -22.39 -12.90
N LYS A 138 4.90 -22.83 -11.88
CA LYS A 138 3.47 -23.17 -12.03
C LYS A 138 2.57 -21.93 -11.86
N PHE A 139 3.03 -20.94 -11.08
CA PHE A 139 2.27 -19.72 -10.74
C PHE A 139 3.15 -18.47 -10.91
N PRO A 140 3.82 -18.28 -12.07
CA PRO A 140 4.82 -17.22 -12.20
C PRO A 140 4.22 -15.82 -12.06
N ILE A 141 3.03 -15.60 -12.58
CA ILE A 141 2.35 -14.30 -12.56
C ILE A 141 1.96 -13.92 -11.12
N GLU A 142 1.27 -14.81 -10.42
CA GLU A 142 0.82 -14.57 -9.05
C GLU A 142 2.02 -14.39 -8.11
N HIS A 143 3.06 -15.23 -8.25
CA HIS A 143 4.25 -15.14 -7.41
C HIS A 143 5.00 -13.81 -7.64
N LEU A 144 5.11 -13.36 -8.89
CA LEU A 144 5.67 -12.03 -9.20
C LEU A 144 4.84 -10.90 -8.61
N TYR A 145 3.49 -11.03 -8.57
CA TYR A 145 2.66 -10.03 -7.90
C TYR A 145 2.81 -10.03 -6.39
N VAL A 146 3.03 -11.19 -5.74
CA VAL A 146 3.41 -11.22 -4.32
C VAL A 146 4.70 -10.43 -4.11
N CYS A 147 5.73 -10.69 -4.92
CA CYS A 147 7.01 -9.97 -4.82
C CYS A 147 6.86 -8.47 -5.07
N TRP A 148 6.09 -8.07 -6.08
CA TRP A 148 5.81 -6.67 -6.39
C TRP A 148 5.12 -5.96 -5.23
N CYS A 149 3.96 -6.48 -4.78
CA CYS A 149 3.19 -5.88 -3.69
C CYS A 149 3.97 -5.86 -2.37
N ALA A 150 4.80 -6.88 -2.09
CA ALA A 150 5.66 -6.91 -0.92
C ALA A 150 6.69 -5.78 -0.94
N LYS A 151 7.37 -5.57 -2.08
CA LYS A 151 8.34 -4.47 -2.24
C LYS A 151 7.67 -3.10 -2.19
N GLU A 152 6.50 -2.94 -2.82
CA GLU A 152 5.68 -1.72 -2.73
C GLU A 152 5.24 -1.43 -1.28
N ALA A 153 4.82 -2.45 -0.53
CA ALA A 153 4.43 -2.28 0.87
C ALA A 153 5.60 -1.79 1.74
N VAL A 154 6.81 -2.39 1.59
CA VAL A 154 8.03 -1.91 2.27
C VAL A 154 8.41 -0.50 1.83
N TYR A 155 8.33 -0.22 0.53
CA TYR A 155 8.61 1.11 -0.01
C TYR A 155 7.69 2.18 0.58
N LYS A 156 6.38 1.92 0.67
CA LYS A 156 5.40 2.81 1.29
C LYS A 156 5.61 2.95 2.80
N LEU A 157 6.01 1.87 3.46
CA LEU A 157 6.30 1.88 4.90
C LEU A 157 7.50 2.80 5.20
N GLN A 158 8.60 2.64 4.48
CA GLN A 158 9.82 3.44 4.71
C GLN A 158 9.72 4.89 4.20
N GLY A 159 8.97 5.15 3.12
CA GLY A 159 8.57 6.48 2.65
C GLY A 159 9.65 7.35 2.00
N ARG A 160 10.86 6.87 1.73
CA ARG A 160 11.92 7.66 1.08
C ARG A 160 12.04 7.30 -0.40
N SER A 161 12.03 8.31 -1.27
CA SER A 161 12.09 8.14 -2.73
C SER A 161 13.44 7.65 -3.28
N THR A 162 14.49 7.65 -2.45
CA THR A 162 15.86 7.21 -2.83
C THR A 162 16.05 5.69 -2.83
N ILE A 163 15.05 4.93 -2.36
CA ILE A 163 15.12 3.47 -2.28
C ILE A 163 14.76 2.84 -3.62
N SER A 164 15.67 1.98 -4.12
CA SER A 164 15.45 1.11 -5.28
C SER A 164 14.85 -0.21 -4.85
N PHE A 165 13.81 -0.68 -5.53
CA PHE A 165 13.18 -1.98 -5.25
C PHE A 165 14.16 -3.14 -5.43
N LYS A 166 14.97 -3.07 -6.50
CA LYS A 166 15.89 -4.14 -6.85
C LYS A 166 17.12 -4.19 -5.95
N ASP A 167 17.64 -3.01 -5.58
CA ASP A 167 18.96 -2.91 -4.93
C ASP A 167 18.87 -2.82 -3.41
N HIS A 168 17.72 -2.33 -2.88
CA HIS A 168 17.58 -2.06 -1.45
C HIS A 168 16.53 -2.92 -0.76
N ILE A 169 15.53 -3.46 -1.47
CA ILE A 169 14.51 -4.32 -0.88
C ILE A 169 14.74 -5.75 -1.36
N ARG A 170 15.28 -6.59 -0.50
CA ARG A 170 15.57 -7.99 -0.77
C ARG A 170 14.48 -8.89 -0.19
N LEU A 171 13.90 -9.75 -1.01
CA LEU A 171 13.00 -10.80 -0.57
C LEU A 171 13.79 -12.10 -0.38
N LEU A 172 13.57 -12.79 0.74
CA LEU A 172 14.15 -14.11 0.94
C LEU A 172 13.30 -15.17 0.21
N PRO A 173 13.90 -16.29 -0.25
CA PRO A 173 13.18 -17.32 -0.97
C PRO A 173 11.97 -17.87 -0.19
N PHE A 174 10.83 -17.97 -0.86
CA PHE A 174 9.60 -18.54 -0.33
C PHE A 174 8.84 -19.29 -1.42
N SER A 175 7.95 -20.19 -1.02
CA SER A 175 7.06 -20.89 -1.95
C SER A 175 5.74 -20.11 -2.11
N TYR A 176 5.25 -20.02 -3.36
CA TYR A 176 3.97 -19.37 -3.61
C TYR A 176 2.81 -20.12 -2.94
N GLN A 177 1.95 -19.34 -2.32
CA GLN A 177 0.63 -19.72 -1.82
C GLN A 177 -0.35 -18.56 -2.09
N GLU A 178 -1.67 -18.81 -2.00
CA GLU A 178 -2.65 -17.73 -2.15
C GLU A 178 -2.67 -16.74 -0.98
N SER A 179 -2.15 -17.16 0.18
CA SER A 179 -1.95 -16.31 1.36
C SER A 179 -0.81 -16.86 2.22
N GLY A 180 -0.14 -15.97 2.94
CA GLY A 180 0.96 -16.36 3.82
C GLY A 180 1.78 -15.16 4.27
N SER A 181 3.00 -15.45 4.71
CA SER A 181 4.02 -14.43 4.98
C SER A 181 5.33 -14.78 4.29
N LEU A 182 6.13 -13.76 4.08
CA LEU A 182 7.51 -13.87 3.57
C LEU A 182 8.43 -12.95 4.36
N GLN A 183 9.72 -13.27 4.34
CA GLN A 183 10.75 -12.44 4.95
C GLN A 183 11.37 -11.52 3.91
N ALA A 184 11.60 -10.28 4.29
CA ALA A 184 12.26 -9.28 3.47
C ALA A 184 13.27 -8.48 4.30
N GLU A 185 14.22 -7.87 3.61
CA GLU A 185 15.22 -6.99 4.18
C GLU A 185 15.24 -5.67 3.43
N LEU A 186 15.21 -4.56 4.15
CA LEU A 186 15.55 -3.26 3.60
C LEU A 186 17.01 -2.94 3.94
N VAL A 187 17.85 -2.85 2.94
CA VAL A 187 19.28 -2.55 3.09
C VAL A 187 19.56 -1.15 2.57
N ALA A 188 19.80 -0.22 3.46
CA ALA A 188 20.12 1.16 3.10
C ALA A 188 21.07 1.79 4.11
N HIS A 189 21.99 2.64 3.65
CA HIS A 189 22.95 3.38 4.48
C HIS A 189 23.81 2.48 5.39
N GLY A 190 24.08 1.23 4.98
CA GLY A 190 24.83 0.25 5.76
C GLY A 190 24.06 -0.41 6.90
N ILE A 191 22.75 -0.19 6.96
CA ILE A 191 21.86 -0.80 7.95
C ILE A 191 20.93 -1.79 7.23
N ASN A 192 20.62 -2.88 7.90
CA ASN A 192 19.67 -3.90 7.45
C ASN A 192 18.49 -3.95 8.43
N TRP A 193 17.27 -3.73 7.89
CA TRP A 193 16.02 -3.86 8.63
C TRP A 193 15.25 -5.08 8.11
N PRO A 194 15.06 -6.11 8.94
CA PRO A 194 14.26 -7.27 8.59
C PRO A 194 12.76 -6.97 8.74
N PHE A 195 11.96 -7.54 7.84
CA PHE A 195 10.49 -7.44 7.88
C PHE A 195 9.85 -8.80 7.63
N GLU A 196 8.78 -9.07 8.34
CA GLU A 196 7.80 -10.07 7.95
C GLU A 196 6.67 -9.38 7.20
N ILE A 197 6.45 -9.74 5.94
CA ILE A 197 5.42 -9.19 5.09
C ILE A 197 4.34 -10.24 4.92
N HIS A 198 3.10 -9.87 5.18
CA HIS A 198 1.95 -10.73 4.94
C HIS A 198 1.35 -10.43 3.57
N PHE A 199 0.87 -11.47 2.90
CA PHE A 199 0.21 -11.33 1.62
C PHE A 199 -1.01 -12.23 1.52
N GLN A 200 -1.96 -11.85 0.66
CA GLN A 200 -3.08 -12.68 0.28
C GLN A 200 -3.62 -12.32 -1.10
N LYS A 201 -4.04 -13.35 -1.83
CA LYS A 201 -4.86 -13.19 -3.02
C LYS A 201 -6.29 -12.88 -2.60
N PHE A 202 -6.85 -11.83 -3.16
CA PHE A 202 -8.22 -11.40 -2.93
C PHE A 202 -8.89 -11.23 -4.28
N GLU A 203 -9.79 -12.13 -4.63
CA GLU A 203 -10.32 -12.25 -6.01
C GLU A 203 -9.18 -12.35 -7.04
N ASN A 204 -9.14 -11.42 -7.99
CA ASN A 204 -8.08 -11.28 -9.00
C ASN A 204 -7.00 -10.27 -8.62
N TYR A 205 -6.89 -9.93 -7.33
CA TYR A 205 -5.91 -8.98 -6.81
C TYR A 205 -4.92 -9.67 -5.89
N MET A 206 -3.71 -9.15 -5.84
CA MET A 206 -2.72 -9.48 -4.82
C MET A 206 -2.63 -8.31 -3.86
N LEU A 207 -2.70 -8.62 -2.56
CA LEU A 207 -2.51 -7.69 -1.46
C LEU A 207 -1.25 -8.07 -0.70
N ALA A 208 -0.45 -7.08 -0.31
CA ALA A 208 0.61 -7.26 0.67
C ALA A 208 0.58 -6.11 1.69
N TYR A 209 0.92 -6.42 2.95
CA TYR A 209 1.00 -5.43 4.02
C TYR A 209 2.08 -5.76 5.03
N VAL A 210 2.62 -4.73 5.65
CA VAL A 210 3.70 -4.81 6.63
C VAL A 210 3.53 -3.69 7.66
N SER A 211 3.95 -3.96 8.90
CA SER A 211 4.03 -2.95 9.95
C SER A 211 5.26 -3.17 10.84
N THR A 212 5.81 -2.11 11.40
CA THR A 212 6.95 -2.17 12.33
C THR A 212 6.87 -1.07 13.38
N GLU A 213 7.35 -1.35 14.58
CA GLU A 213 7.58 -0.35 15.63
C GLU A 213 8.98 0.29 15.51
N GLU A 214 9.83 -0.25 14.65
CA GLU A 214 11.18 0.28 14.44
C GLU A 214 11.14 1.68 13.83
N ASP A 215 11.86 2.61 14.43
CA ASP A 215 12.13 3.90 13.83
C ASP A 215 13.22 3.76 12.78
N LEU A 216 12.81 3.70 11.53
CA LEU A 216 13.73 3.58 10.38
C LEU A 216 14.57 4.84 10.15
N TYR A 217 14.35 5.90 10.93
CA TYR A 217 14.95 7.22 10.75
C TYR A 217 15.79 7.68 11.95
N ALA A 218 15.79 6.94 13.05
CA ALA A 218 16.47 7.30 14.31
C ALA A 218 18.01 7.15 14.29
N LYS A 219 18.63 6.99 13.10
CA LYS A 219 20.10 6.81 13.00
C LYS A 219 20.70 7.74 11.97
#